data_5b26f816e17bea1062ed8c0af5933b2c
#
_entry.id   5b26f816e17bea1062ed8c0af5933b2c
#
_cell.length_a   1.000
_cell.length_b   1.000
_cell.length_c   1.000
_cell.angle_alpha   90.00
_cell.angle_beta   90.00
_cell.angle_gamma   90.00
#
_symmetry.space_group_name_H-M   'P 1'
#
loop_
_entity.id
_entity.type
_entity.pdbx_description
1 polymer ?
#
loop_
_entity_poly.entity_id
_entity_poly.type
_entity_poly.pdbx_seq_one_letter_code
_entity_poly.pdbx_strand_id
1 'polypeptide(L)'
;MSKPIFVFVALLLCLTGCSRSKSSTSESGVVTSQPGQPRHSVDVVKATAKDVSIKAGSDGDAIVQLTIQNGYHINANPPTFAYLKATELELPPGPGVSVGFIVYPNPLTKTFSFAEKPLAVYEGVTDIKARLKVDKSTKPGQHDLPAKIQVQACDNQVCYAPGTLEITIPLIVK
;
A
#
# COMPACT_ATOMS: atom_id res chain seq x y z
N MET A 1 -19.03 -4.20 -87.88
CA MET A 1 -20.15 -5.14 -88.31
C MET A 1 -20.77 -5.66 -87.03
N SER A 2 -22.01 -5.26 -86.90
CA SER A 2 -23.17 -5.94 -86.36
C SER A 2 -23.24 -6.21 -84.84
N LYS A 3 -24.07 -5.44 -84.17
CA LYS A 3 -24.85 -5.74 -82.99
C LYS A 3 -25.76 -6.95 -83.19
N PRO A 4 -26.30 -7.60 -82.13
CA PRO A 4 -27.46 -7.04 -81.48
C PRO A 4 -27.61 -7.20 -79.97
N ILE A 5 -28.29 -6.30 -79.46
CA ILE A 5 -29.17 -6.08 -78.30
C ILE A 5 -30.00 -7.32 -77.93
N PHE A 6 -29.99 -7.68 -76.61
CA PHE A 6 -31.18 -8.34 -76.05
C PHE A 6 -31.43 -7.72 -74.62
N VAL A 7 -32.56 -7.10 -74.59
CA VAL A 7 -33.26 -6.60 -73.42
C VAL A 7 -34.04 -7.77 -72.79
N PHE A 8 -33.93 -7.99 -71.49
CA PHE A 8 -35.02 -8.62 -70.74
C PHE A 8 -35.12 -8.02 -69.32
N VAL A 9 -36.15 -7.51 -69.12
CA VAL A 9 -37.10 -7.01 -68.14
C VAL A 9 -37.06 -7.79 -66.79
N ALA A 10 -37.00 -6.98 -65.73
CA ALA A 10 -37.63 -7.04 -64.41
C ALA A 10 -37.79 -8.37 -63.66
N LEU A 11 -37.36 -8.36 -62.43
CA LEU A 11 -38.27 -8.68 -61.29
C LEU A 11 -37.77 -8.09 -59.98
N LEU A 12 -38.56 -7.29 -59.35
CA LEU A 12 -38.44 -6.64 -58.06
C LEU A 12 -38.73 -7.67 -56.96
N LEU A 13 -37.79 -7.89 -56.05
CA LEU A 13 -38.06 -8.55 -54.77
C LEU A 13 -37.29 -7.86 -53.68
N CYS A 14 -38.00 -7.04 -52.91
CA CYS A 14 -37.61 -6.52 -51.61
C CYS A 14 -37.39 -7.65 -50.63
N LEU A 15 -36.21 -7.77 -50.10
CA LEU A 15 -35.94 -8.50 -48.84
C LEU A 15 -35.19 -7.58 -47.89
N THR A 16 -35.91 -7.15 -46.90
CA THR A 16 -35.45 -6.44 -45.72
C THR A 16 -34.38 -7.25 -44.98
N GLY A 17 -33.13 -6.91 -45.17
CA GLY A 17 -32.01 -7.46 -44.41
C GLY A 17 -31.70 -6.59 -43.19
N CYS A 18 -32.07 -7.04 -42.02
CA CYS A 18 -31.66 -6.46 -40.75
C CYS A 18 -30.14 -6.31 -40.69
N SER A 19 -29.69 -5.07 -40.63
CA SER A 19 -28.33 -4.72 -40.21
C SER A 19 -28.12 -5.12 -38.74
N ARG A 20 -27.41 -6.22 -38.52
CA ARG A 20 -27.01 -6.64 -37.20
C ARG A 20 -25.74 -5.86 -36.83
N SER A 21 -25.90 -4.75 -36.14
CA SER A 21 -24.83 -4.05 -35.46
C SER A 21 -24.14 -5.05 -34.52
N LYS A 22 -22.89 -5.39 -34.83
CA LYS A 22 -22.00 -6.03 -33.86
C LYS A 22 -21.65 -4.99 -32.80
N SER A 23 -22.38 -4.99 -31.71
CA SER A 23 -21.91 -4.39 -30.46
C SER A 23 -20.64 -5.11 -30.04
N SER A 24 -19.54 -4.40 -30.10
CA SER A 24 -18.30 -4.81 -29.44
C SER A 24 -18.56 -4.72 -27.93
N THR A 25 -18.96 -5.82 -27.34
CA THR A 25 -18.96 -5.98 -25.89
C THR A 25 -17.49 -5.99 -25.49
N SER A 26 -17.02 -4.88 -24.91
CA SER A 26 -15.80 -4.86 -24.13
C SER A 26 -16.02 -5.81 -22.96
N GLU A 27 -15.49 -7.01 -23.04
CA GLU A 27 -15.33 -7.87 -21.87
C GLU A 27 -14.40 -7.13 -20.91
N SER A 28 -15.00 -6.41 -19.96
CA SER A 28 -14.33 -6.09 -18.70
C SER A 28 -13.98 -7.41 -18.05
N GLY A 29 -12.70 -7.79 -18.16
CA GLY A 29 -12.17 -8.94 -17.45
C GLY A 29 -12.48 -8.80 -15.97
N VAL A 30 -13.49 -9.51 -15.51
CA VAL A 30 -13.73 -9.71 -14.08
C VAL A 30 -12.54 -10.49 -13.58
N VAL A 31 -11.59 -9.79 -12.96
CA VAL A 31 -10.53 -10.40 -12.18
C VAL A 31 -11.22 -11.09 -11.02
N THR A 32 -11.45 -12.38 -11.16
CA THR A 32 -11.99 -13.24 -10.10
C THR A 32 -10.91 -13.39 -9.04
N SER A 33 -10.93 -12.51 -8.04
CA SER A 33 -10.09 -12.64 -6.86
C SER A 33 -10.49 -13.92 -6.14
N GLN A 34 -9.57 -14.84 -5.92
CA GLN A 34 -9.79 -15.99 -5.08
C GLN A 34 -10.15 -15.50 -3.67
N PRO A 35 -11.20 -16.10 -3.01
CA PRO A 35 -11.52 -15.75 -1.63
C PRO A 35 -10.32 -16.08 -0.74
N GLY A 36 -9.79 -15.07 -0.03
CA GLY A 36 -8.72 -15.23 0.94
C GLY A 36 -7.36 -14.62 0.57
N GLN A 37 -7.14 -14.15 -0.66
CA GLN A 37 -5.92 -13.39 -0.97
C GLN A 37 -6.08 -11.91 -0.62
N PRO A 38 -5.07 -11.29 0.02
CA PRO A 38 -5.09 -9.86 0.28
C PRO A 38 -5.10 -9.09 -1.04
N ARG A 39 -5.85 -7.99 -1.07
CA ARG A 39 -5.88 -7.08 -2.23
C ARG A 39 -4.85 -5.98 -2.09
N HIS A 40 -4.55 -5.61 -0.85
CA HIS A 40 -3.64 -4.54 -0.50
C HIS A 40 -2.70 -4.95 0.62
N SER A 41 -1.55 -4.30 0.68
CA SER A 41 -0.55 -4.54 1.73
C SER A 41 -1.09 -4.33 3.15
N VAL A 42 -2.04 -3.41 3.32
CA VAL A 42 -2.66 -3.12 4.62
C VAL A 42 -3.58 -4.22 5.15
N ASP A 43 -3.99 -5.16 4.30
CA ASP A 43 -4.88 -6.26 4.71
C ASP A 43 -4.15 -7.28 5.61
N VAL A 44 -2.81 -7.32 5.53
CA VAL A 44 -1.96 -8.28 6.23
C VAL A 44 -1.01 -7.65 7.27
N VAL A 45 -1.14 -6.34 7.49
CA VAL A 45 -0.31 -5.60 8.44
C VAL A 45 -1.20 -4.83 9.42
N LYS A 46 -0.91 -4.94 10.71
CA LYS A 46 -1.48 -4.09 11.75
C LYS A 46 -0.40 -3.19 12.30
N ALA A 47 -0.75 -1.94 12.59
CA ALA A 47 0.12 -0.99 13.29
C ALA A 47 -0.57 -0.54 14.58
N THR A 48 0.20 -0.49 15.67
CA THR A 48 -0.24 0.03 16.97
C THR A 48 0.85 0.88 17.58
N ALA A 49 0.49 1.90 18.35
CA ALA A 49 1.44 2.67 19.14
C ALA A 49 1.24 2.38 20.63
N LYS A 50 2.35 2.32 21.36
CA LYS A 50 2.32 2.23 22.81
C LYS A 50 2.22 3.64 23.40
N ASP A 51 1.55 3.76 24.55
CA ASP A 51 1.54 5.00 25.32
C ASP A 51 2.98 5.42 25.66
N VAL A 52 3.30 6.66 25.38
CA VAL A 52 4.60 7.24 25.72
C VAL A 52 4.42 8.39 26.72
N SER A 53 5.26 8.43 27.73
CA SER A 53 5.23 9.47 28.75
C SER A 53 6.56 10.21 28.78
N ILE A 54 6.53 11.53 28.51
CA ILE A 54 7.71 12.38 28.40
C ILE A 54 7.49 13.63 29.26
N LYS A 55 8.52 14.00 30.05
CA LYS A 55 8.49 15.24 30.82
C LYS A 55 8.66 16.45 29.90
N ALA A 56 7.92 17.55 30.16
CA ALA A 56 8.13 18.81 29.44
C ALA A 56 9.61 19.24 29.48
N GLY A 57 10.17 19.61 28.33
CA GLY A 57 11.57 19.96 28.15
C GLY A 57 12.52 18.77 28.03
N SER A 58 11.99 17.55 27.85
CA SER A 58 12.78 16.32 27.73
C SER A 58 12.49 15.60 26.40
N ASP A 59 13.35 14.63 26.09
CA ASP A 59 13.20 13.73 24.95
C ASP A 59 12.75 12.34 25.41
N GLY A 60 12.08 11.61 24.53
CA GLY A 60 11.70 10.21 24.76
C GLY A 60 11.45 9.48 23.43
N ASP A 61 11.29 8.16 23.49
CA ASP A 61 11.06 7.35 22.31
C ASP A 61 9.59 6.89 22.27
N ALA A 62 8.90 7.19 21.18
CA ALA A 62 7.63 6.57 20.82
C ALA A 62 7.91 5.26 20.08
N ILE A 63 7.13 4.21 20.41
CA ILE A 63 7.25 2.90 19.78
C ILE A 63 6.00 2.63 18.99
N VAL A 64 6.19 2.41 17.67
CA VAL A 64 5.16 1.93 16.77
C VAL A 64 5.44 0.48 16.44
N GLN A 65 4.55 -0.41 16.86
CA GLN A 65 4.64 -1.83 16.61
C GLN A 65 3.86 -2.22 15.37
N LEU A 66 4.52 -2.91 14.46
CA LEU A 66 3.90 -3.54 13.30
C LEU A 66 3.76 -5.03 13.56
N THR A 67 2.59 -5.57 13.26
CA THR A 67 2.31 -7.01 13.27
C THR A 67 1.98 -7.44 11.86
N ILE A 68 2.85 -8.25 11.28
CA ILE A 68 2.72 -8.79 9.93
C ILE A 68 2.16 -10.21 10.04
N GLN A 69 1.13 -10.51 9.25
CA GLN A 69 0.49 -11.82 9.23
C GLN A 69 1.46 -12.90 8.76
N ASN A 70 1.38 -14.11 9.34
CA ASN A 70 2.20 -15.24 8.94
C ASN A 70 2.09 -15.54 7.44
N GLY A 71 3.22 -15.82 6.80
CA GLY A 71 3.33 -16.05 5.36
C GLY A 71 3.54 -14.77 4.53
N TYR A 72 3.50 -13.60 5.18
CA TYR A 72 3.77 -12.31 4.57
C TYR A 72 5.01 -11.64 5.17
N HIS A 73 5.57 -10.74 4.40
CA HIS A 73 6.66 -9.86 4.80
C HIS A 73 6.44 -8.47 4.20
N ILE A 74 7.04 -7.47 4.78
CA ILE A 74 7.05 -6.10 4.25
C ILE A 74 8.47 -5.67 3.94
N ASN A 75 8.63 -4.83 2.92
CA ASN A 75 9.94 -4.31 2.57
C ASN A 75 10.54 -3.50 3.73
N ALA A 76 11.83 -3.69 3.98
CA ALA A 76 12.55 -2.94 5.01
C ALA A 76 12.78 -1.48 4.62
N ASN A 77 13.33 -0.72 5.55
CA ASN A 77 13.85 0.62 5.32
C ASN A 77 15.34 0.65 5.69
N PRO A 78 16.27 0.87 4.71
CA PRO A 78 15.99 1.03 3.29
C PRO A 78 15.57 -0.28 2.60
N PRO A 79 14.85 -0.22 1.45
CA PRO A 79 14.48 -1.40 0.68
C PRO A 79 15.68 -1.88 -0.15
N THR A 80 15.70 -3.15 -0.56
CA THR A 80 16.79 -3.71 -1.37
C THR A 80 16.88 -3.07 -2.75
N PHE A 81 15.74 -2.74 -3.37
CA PHE A 81 15.68 -2.12 -4.70
C PHE A 81 14.91 -0.80 -4.64
N ALA A 82 15.35 0.17 -5.43
CA ALA A 82 14.74 1.51 -5.44
C ALA A 82 13.28 1.54 -5.94
N TYR A 83 12.84 0.53 -6.68
CA TYR A 83 11.45 0.42 -7.15
C TYR A 83 10.51 -0.17 -6.09
N LEU A 84 11.04 -0.81 -5.04
CA LEU A 84 10.25 -1.31 -3.92
C LEU A 84 9.90 -0.16 -2.97
N LYS A 85 8.68 -0.18 -2.45
CA LYS A 85 8.27 0.78 -1.44
C LYS A 85 8.78 0.34 -0.06
N ALA A 86 9.57 1.19 0.56
CA ALA A 86 10.05 0.99 1.93
C ALA A 86 8.89 1.00 2.93
N THR A 87 9.07 0.35 4.06
CA THR A 87 8.29 0.65 5.27
C THR A 87 8.72 2.02 5.78
N GLU A 88 7.80 2.98 5.84
CA GLU A 88 8.12 4.35 6.20
C GLU A 88 7.10 4.90 7.20
N LEU A 89 7.61 5.38 8.34
CA LEU A 89 6.81 6.07 9.35
C LEU A 89 6.89 7.57 9.07
N GLU A 90 5.75 8.16 8.78
CA GLU A 90 5.56 9.61 8.70
C GLU A 90 4.89 10.07 9.99
N LEU A 91 5.58 10.93 10.73
CA LEU A 91 5.12 11.50 11.99
C LEU A 91 5.36 13.01 11.93
N PRO A 92 4.33 13.81 11.57
CA PRO A 92 4.46 15.25 11.55
C PRO A 92 4.62 15.80 12.98
N PRO A 93 5.33 16.93 13.15
CA PRO A 93 5.43 17.57 14.46
C PRO A 93 4.06 18.04 14.94
N GLY A 94 3.83 17.92 16.26
CA GLY A 94 2.65 18.42 16.93
C GLY A 94 2.91 19.74 17.68
N PRO A 95 1.87 20.36 18.26
CA PRO A 95 2.04 21.56 19.09
C PRO A 95 2.97 21.32 20.28
N GLY A 96 4.15 21.96 20.30
CA GLY A 96 5.16 21.80 21.33
C GLY A 96 5.87 20.43 21.34
N VAL A 97 5.71 19.65 20.24
CA VAL A 97 6.37 18.35 20.07
C VAL A 97 7.05 18.32 18.71
N SER A 98 8.35 18.13 18.71
CA SER A 98 9.14 17.91 17.49
C SER A 98 9.56 16.45 17.37
N VAL A 99 9.74 16.00 16.13
CA VAL A 99 10.19 14.65 15.80
C VAL A 99 11.66 14.74 15.41
N GLY A 100 12.48 13.95 16.06
CA GLY A 100 13.90 13.79 15.75
C GLY A 100 14.12 12.74 14.67
N PHE A 101 14.95 11.74 14.98
CA PHE A 101 15.23 10.64 14.07
C PHE A 101 14.26 9.47 14.28
N ILE A 102 14.02 8.73 13.21
CA ILE A 102 13.28 7.48 13.23
C ILE A 102 14.28 6.33 13.06
N VAL A 103 14.17 5.32 13.91
CA VAL A 103 15.00 4.13 13.88
C VAL A 103 14.16 2.94 13.46
N TYR A 104 14.54 2.35 12.36
CA TYR A 104 13.95 1.13 11.86
C TYR A 104 14.68 -0.10 12.39
N PRO A 105 14.00 -1.24 12.58
CA PRO A 105 14.65 -2.46 13.06
C PRO A 105 15.63 -3.01 12.02
N ASN A 106 16.54 -3.88 12.47
CA ASN A 106 17.41 -4.60 11.55
C ASN A 106 16.56 -5.53 10.67
N PRO A 107 16.74 -5.49 9.35
CA PRO A 107 15.97 -6.33 8.45
C PRO A 107 16.45 -7.78 8.49
N LEU A 108 15.56 -8.69 8.16
CA LEU A 108 15.89 -10.04 7.73
C LEU A 108 16.28 -10.02 6.26
N THR A 109 17.21 -10.88 5.86
CA THR A 109 17.57 -11.07 4.45
C THR A 109 16.95 -12.38 3.99
N LYS A 110 16.05 -12.33 2.99
CA LYS A 110 15.34 -13.49 2.46
C LYS A 110 15.40 -13.60 0.94
N THR A 111 15.51 -14.83 0.45
CA THR A 111 15.49 -15.12 -0.99
C THR A 111 14.09 -15.52 -1.42
N PHE A 112 13.61 -14.91 -2.50
CA PHE A 112 12.31 -15.19 -3.10
C PHE A 112 12.47 -15.56 -4.57
N SER A 113 11.61 -16.43 -5.08
CA SER A 113 11.68 -16.91 -6.46
C SER A 113 11.43 -15.81 -7.51
N PHE A 114 10.74 -14.75 -7.12
CA PHE A 114 10.42 -13.60 -7.97
C PHE A 114 11.48 -12.48 -7.94
N ALA A 115 12.49 -12.59 -7.05
CA ALA A 115 13.49 -11.54 -6.86
C ALA A 115 14.88 -12.01 -7.31
N GLU A 116 15.59 -11.16 -8.04
CA GLU A 116 16.97 -11.44 -8.55
C GLU A 116 18.00 -11.54 -7.42
N LYS A 117 17.77 -10.89 -6.30
CA LYS A 117 18.64 -10.86 -5.13
C LYS A 117 17.82 -11.04 -3.86
N PRO A 118 18.44 -11.50 -2.76
CA PRO A 118 17.78 -11.53 -1.46
C PRO A 118 17.24 -10.15 -1.07
N LEU A 119 16.03 -10.12 -0.54
CA LEU A 119 15.36 -8.89 -0.11
C LEU A 119 15.57 -8.63 1.38
N ALA A 120 15.73 -7.37 1.73
CA ALA A 120 15.66 -6.87 3.10
C ALA A 120 14.19 -6.68 3.48
N VAL A 121 13.71 -7.42 4.49
CA VAL A 121 12.29 -7.48 4.85
C VAL A 121 12.10 -7.48 6.36
N TYR A 122 10.86 -7.15 6.80
CA TYR A 122 10.39 -7.38 8.15
C TYR A 122 9.28 -8.42 8.14
N GLU A 123 9.22 -9.23 9.21
CA GLU A 123 8.22 -10.29 9.41
C GLU A 123 7.77 -10.35 10.87
N GLY A 124 6.61 -10.96 11.10
CA GLY A 124 6.07 -11.17 12.43
C GLY A 124 5.79 -9.84 13.14
N VAL A 125 6.37 -9.67 14.33
CA VAL A 125 6.22 -8.45 15.13
C VAL A 125 7.53 -7.66 15.09
N THR A 126 7.44 -6.37 14.74
CA THR A 126 8.61 -5.48 14.65
C THR A 126 8.28 -4.09 15.15
N ASP A 127 9.26 -3.41 15.76
CA ASP A 127 9.09 -2.10 16.37
C ASP A 127 9.88 -1.02 15.61
N ILE A 128 9.20 0.07 15.24
CA ILE A 128 9.82 1.30 14.75
C ILE A 128 9.87 2.28 15.93
N LYS A 129 11.01 2.94 16.14
CA LYS A 129 11.17 3.93 17.20
C LYS A 129 11.27 5.33 16.61
N ALA A 130 10.49 6.26 17.14
CA ALA A 130 10.57 7.68 16.79
C ALA A 130 11.01 8.49 18.00
N ARG A 131 12.12 9.22 17.88
CA ARG A 131 12.58 10.14 18.92
C ARG A 131 11.69 11.37 18.93
N LEU A 132 11.05 11.62 20.05
CA LEU A 132 10.24 12.81 20.30
C LEU A 132 10.97 13.76 21.22
N LYS A 133 10.84 15.06 20.98
CA LYS A 133 11.30 16.11 21.86
C LYS A 133 10.11 16.98 22.24
N VAL A 134 9.86 17.12 23.54
CA VAL A 134 8.77 17.91 24.10
C VAL A 134 9.33 19.25 24.60
N ASP A 135 8.75 20.34 24.14
CA ASP A 135 9.18 21.69 24.57
C ASP A 135 8.86 21.91 26.05
N LYS A 136 9.66 22.76 26.70
CA LYS A 136 9.46 23.12 28.11
C LYS A 136 8.12 23.81 28.38
N SER A 137 7.57 24.48 27.37
CA SER A 137 6.31 25.21 27.44
C SER A 137 5.09 24.34 27.12
N THR A 138 5.29 23.08 26.74
CA THR A 138 4.20 22.15 26.42
C THR A 138 3.38 21.88 27.70
N LYS A 139 2.06 22.06 27.58
CA LYS A 139 1.15 21.83 28.71
C LYS A 139 1.13 20.36 29.09
N PRO A 140 1.20 20.04 30.39
CA PRO A 140 0.98 18.67 30.86
C PRO A 140 -0.39 18.14 30.44
N GLY A 141 -0.45 16.82 30.20
CA GLY A 141 -1.69 16.14 29.76
C GLY A 141 -1.46 15.21 28.58
N GLN A 142 -2.57 14.71 28.03
CA GLN A 142 -2.56 13.84 26.86
C GLN A 142 -2.50 14.68 25.58
N HIS A 143 -1.63 14.25 24.69
CA HIS A 143 -1.46 14.79 23.34
C HIS A 143 -1.50 13.62 22.36
N ASP A 144 -2.38 13.68 21.37
CA ASP A 144 -2.52 12.65 20.37
C ASP A 144 -1.78 13.07 19.10
N LEU A 145 -0.76 12.28 18.72
CA LEU A 145 0.08 12.55 17.57
C LEU A 145 -0.36 11.64 16.40
N PRO A 146 -0.99 12.20 15.35
CA PRO A 146 -1.35 11.41 14.17
C PRO A 146 -0.09 10.97 13.43
N ALA A 147 -0.06 9.72 12.99
CA ALA A 147 1.04 9.14 12.22
C ALA A 147 0.53 8.27 11.10
N LYS A 148 1.34 8.13 10.05
CA LYS A 148 1.08 7.28 8.90
C LYS A 148 2.23 6.31 8.70
N ILE A 149 1.92 5.08 8.33
CA ILE A 149 2.92 4.08 8.01
C ILE A 149 2.65 3.57 6.61
N GLN A 150 3.53 3.88 5.67
CA GLN A 150 3.52 3.28 4.35
C GLN A 150 4.14 1.89 4.42
N VAL A 151 3.51 0.90 3.80
CA VAL A 151 4.01 -0.47 3.72
C VAL A 151 3.78 -1.05 2.34
N GLN A 152 4.67 -1.95 1.92
CA GLN A 152 4.43 -2.83 0.79
C GLN A 152 4.68 -4.26 1.23
N ALA A 153 3.60 -5.04 1.28
CA ALA A 153 3.64 -6.44 1.65
C ALA A 153 3.82 -7.34 0.43
N CYS A 154 4.51 -8.44 0.64
CA CYS A 154 4.70 -9.51 -0.34
C CYS A 154 4.46 -10.86 0.35
N ASP A 155 4.09 -11.87 -0.44
CA ASP A 155 4.18 -13.28 -0.06
C ASP A 155 5.38 -13.94 -0.78
N ASN A 156 5.41 -15.27 -0.85
CA ASN A 156 6.50 -15.99 -1.52
C ASN A 156 6.45 -15.93 -3.06
N GLN A 157 5.43 -15.33 -3.64
CA GLN A 157 5.16 -15.33 -5.08
C GLN A 157 5.07 -13.92 -5.67
N VAL A 158 4.48 -12.97 -4.92
CA VAL A 158 4.16 -11.63 -5.45
C VAL A 158 4.16 -10.56 -4.36
N CYS A 159 4.41 -9.31 -4.77
CA CYS A 159 4.20 -8.14 -3.93
C CYS A 159 2.86 -7.48 -4.27
N TYR A 160 2.15 -7.07 -3.22
CA TYR A 160 0.85 -6.39 -3.31
C TYR A 160 1.01 -4.89 -3.52
N ALA A 161 -0.08 -4.24 -3.89
CA ALA A 161 -0.10 -2.79 -3.99
C ALA A 161 0.29 -2.17 -2.63
N PRO A 162 1.18 -1.17 -2.60
CA PRO A 162 1.50 -0.44 -1.38
C PRO A 162 0.25 0.16 -0.75
N GLY A 163 0.27 0.33 0.56
CA GLY A 163 -0.80 0.96 1.30
C GLY A 163 -0.29 1.76 2.48
N THR A 164 -1.16 2.57 3.07
CA THR A 164 -0.86 3.40 4.23
C THR A 164 -1.80 3.06 5.37
N LEU A 165 -1.22 2.80 6.53
CA LEU A 165 -1.92 2.64 7.80
C LEU A 165 -1.91 3.98 8.54
N GLU A 166 -3.03 4.37 9.12
CA GLU A 166 -3.14 5.56 9.95
C GLU A 166 -3.28 5.13 11.41
N ILE A 167 -2.50 5.74 12.29
CA ILE A 167 -2.52 5.48 13.73
C ILE A 167 -2.42 6.79 14.51
N THR A 168 -2.70 6.71 15.79
CA THR A 168 -2.44 7.78 16.75
C THR A 168 -1.42 7.29 17.77
N ILE A 169 -0.41 8.11 18.05
CA ILE A 169 0.57 7.86 19.12
C ILE A 169 0.13 8.65 20.35
N PRO A 170 -0.31 7.99 21.43
CA PRO A 170 -0.73 8.68 22.66
C PRO A 170 0.54 9.16 23.41
N LEU A 171 0.70 10.48 23.57
CA LEU A 171 1.77 11.10 24.32
C LEU A 171 1.23 11.72 25.61
N ILE A 172 1.73 11.30 26.74
CA ILE A 172 1.44 11.89 28.05
C ILE A 172 2.58 12.80 28.44
N VAL A 173 2.36 14.11 28.44
CA VAL A 173 3.32 15.11 28.90
C VAL A 173 3.18 15.29 30.42
N LYS A 174 4.32 15.18 31.13
CA LYS A 174 4.42 15.34 32.61
C LYS A 174 5.16 16.61 32.99
#